data_9d1dfe3d0a8c62112cbb65894ff91ff4
#
_entry.id   9d1dfe3d0a8c62112cbb65894ff91ff4
#
_cell.length_a   1.000
_cell.length_b   1.000
_cell.length_c   1.000
_cell.angle_alpha   90.00
_cell.angle_beta   90.00
_cell.angle_gamma   90.00
#
_symmetry.space_group_name_H-M   'P 1'
#
loop_
_entity.id
_entity.type
_entity.pdbx_description
1 polymer ?
#
loop_
_entity_poly.entity_id
_entity_poly.type
_entity_poly.pdbx_seq_one_letter_code
_entity_poly.pdbx_strand_id
1 'polypeptide(L)'
;MRIGTTMPNNACITIAVCSRNRPQQLHAWWAHIGTIAGSDTTPILVIDQSDVAPMIPRAPNLTIMHRPGRGLARARNLALAHATTPYIAFCDDDCRPDHDWLTAITTVMHQHPEVALLYGAVWPSGADYQLHHHHTHAGSTVWASRRDGLVCSALRVAATPSHYTTPVAPLECLGQGNNLIVARAAVQQWGGFQPWLGAGAWLQAGEDVEITLRLLSHGAVCMYEPQIRLRHDAWQTPDSLMATEHGYSVGMLAVHVWYALKGVDVAREYLQFRFNTAKKTIGARDETHRRSRTFLWARGWALAKGIIGGVSLWLVGWTKGFPKIS
;
A
#
# COMPACT_ATOMS: atom_id res chain seq x y z
N MET A 1 12.79 38.55 -19.75
CA MET A 1 13.59 37.85 -18.75
C MET A 1 13.06 36.43 -18.65
N ARG A 2 13.71 35.44 -19.28
CA ARG A 2 13.26 34.03 -19.24
C ARG A 2 13.66 33.47 -17.87
N ILE A 3 12.67 33.18 -17.02
CA ILE A 3 12.87 32.45 -15.81
C ILE A 3 13.22 31.01 -16.24
N GLY A 4 14.49 30.67 -16.09
CA GLY A 4 14.96 29.32 -16.33
C GLY A 4 14.24 28.39 -15.33
N THR A 5 13.37 27.52 -15.86
CA THR A 5 12.85 26.38 -15.13
C THR A 5 14.03 25.45 -14.82
N THR A 6 14.63 25.62 -13.66
CA THR A 6 15.50 24.57 -13.09
C THR A 6 14.64 23.33 -12.94
N MET A 7 14.97 22.27 -13.69
CA MET A 7 14.33 20.95 -13.55
C MET A 7 14.41 20.54 -12.06
N PRO A 8 13.31 20.03 -11.49
CA PRO A 8 13.29 19.62 -10.08
C PRO A 8 14.41 18.60 -9.85
N ASN A 9 15.22 18.84 -8.82
CA ASN A 9 16.36 18.00 -8.49
C ASN A 9 15.87 16.71 -7.82
N ASN A 10 15.95 15.56 -8.50
CA ASN A 10 15.56 14.23 -7.98
C ASN A 10 16.41 13.78 -6.76
N ALA A 11 17.43 14.57 -6.39
CA ALA A 11 18.27 14.30 -5.22
C ALA A 11 17.49 14.30 -3.87
N CYS A 12 16.22 14.71 -3.85
CA CYS A 12 15.38 14.69 -2.65
C CYS A 12 14.61 13.37 -2.43
N ILE A 13 14.70 12.41 -3.34
CA ILE A 13 13.92 11.16 -3.31
C ILE A 13 14.87 9.96 -3.27
N THR A 14 14.52 8.94 -2.49
CA THR A 14 15.07 7.57 -2.62
C THR A 14 13.97 6.68 -3.18
N ILE A 15 14.25 5.93 -4.25
CA ILE A 15 13.38 4.84 -4.70
C ILE A 15 13.62 3.65 -3.78
N ALA A 16 12.58 3.05 -3.23
CA ALA A 16 12.70 1.88 -2.37
C ALA A 16 11.82 0.74 -2.85
N VAL A 17 12.40 -0.45 -3.00
CA VAL A 17 11.68 -1.69 -3.26
C VAL A 17 11.92 -2.69 -2.13
N CYS A 18 10.85 -3.35 -1.69
CA CYS A 18 10.90 -4.42 -0.72
C CYS A 18 10.55 -5.74 -1.42
N SER A 19 11.45 -6.72 -1.38
CA SER A 19 11.25 -7.99 -2.07
C SER A 19 11.56 -9.17 -1.15
N ARG A 20 10.93 -10.33 -1.43
CA ARG A 20 11.20 -11.57 -0.72
C ARG A 20 10.91 -12.79 -1.59
N ASN A 21 11.94 -13.61 -1.87
CA ASN A 21 11.85 -14.84 -2.65
C ASN A 21 11.23 -14.68 -4.05
N ARG A 22 11.48 -13.52 -4.68
CA ARG A 22 10.94 -13.14 -6.00
C ARG A 22 12.06 -12.63 -6.93
N PRO A 23 13.12 -13.41 -7.17
CA PRO A 23 14.29 -12.93 -7.91
C PRO A 23 13.97 -12.51 -9.34
N GLN A 24 13.02 -13.17 -10.02
CA GLN A 24 12.63 -12.83 -11.38
C GLN A 24 11.93 -11.47 -11.44
N GLN A 25 10.98 -11.22 -10.53
CA GLN A 25 10.26 -9.95 -10.43
C GLN A 25 11.23 -8.81 -10.09
N LEU A 26 12.12 -9.03 -9.14
CA LEU A 26 13.10 -8.03 -8.73
C LEU A 26 14.09 -7.72 -9.89
N HIS A 27 14.51 -8.72 -10.66
CA HIS A 27 15.33 -8.52 -11.86
C HIS A 27 14.59 -7.70 -12.93
N ALA A 28 13.33 -8.04 -13.21
CA ALA A 28 12.50 -7.32 -14.16
C ALA A 28 12.19 -5.88 -13.69
N TRP A 29 11.99 -5.70 -12.38
CA TRP A 29 11.84 -4.38 -11.75
C TRP A 29 13.12 -3.54 -11.95
N TRP A 30 14.29 -4.10 -11.67
CA TRP A 30 15.57 -3.42 -11.82
C TRP A 30 15.82 -2.96 -13.27
N ALA A 31 15.60 -3.85 -14.23
CA ALA A 31 15.71 -3.52 -15.65
C ALA A 31 14.78 -2.37 -16.05
N HIS A 32 13.56 -2.36 -15.51
CA HIS A 32 12.58 -1.32 -15.78
C HIS A 32 12.94 0.02 -15.14
N ILE A 33 13.40 0.02 -13.88
CA ILE A 33 13.79 1.26 -13.17
C ILE A 33 14.85 2.03 -13.95
N GLY A 34 15.79 1.35 -14.62
CA GLY A 34 16.78 1.99 -15.48
C GLY A 34 16.22 2.74 -16.69
N THR A 35 14.94 2.57 -17.01
CA THR A 35 14.26 3.30 -18.12
C THR A 35 13.54 4.58 -17.66
N ILE A 36 13.48 4.83 -16.35
CA ILE A 36 12.78 5.99 -15.78
C ILE A 36 13.69 7.22 -15.83
N ALA A 37 13.15 8.35 -16.24
CA ALA A 37 13.90 9.60 -16.31
C ALA A 37 14.46 10.00 -14.93
N GLY A 38 15.79 10.20 -14.84
CA GLY A 38 16.49 10.58 -13.62
C GLY A 38 16.79 9.45 -12.64
N SER A 39 16.46 8.20 -12.98
CA SER A 39 16.75 7.05 -12.11
C SER A 39 18.25 6.77 -11.96
N ASP A 40 19.07 7.17 -12.91
CA ASP A 40 20.53 7.03 -12.93
C ASP A 40 21.26 7.82 -11.82
N THR A 41 20.65 8.92 -11.38
CA THR A 41 21.18 9.82 -10.33
C THR A 41 20.40 9.71 -9.02
N THR A 42 19.23 9.11 -9.03
CA THR A 42 18.35 8.94 -7.85
C THR A 42 18.86 7.78 -6.99
N PRO A 43 19.06 7.93 -5.66
CA PRO A 43 19.37 6.81 -4.78
C PRO A 43 18.29 5.71 -4.85
N ILE A 44 18.75 4.47 -5.01
CA ILE A 44 17.90 3.29 -5.07
C ILE A 44 18.24 2.36 -3.92
N LEU A 45 17.24 1.94 -3.16
CA LEU A 45 17.37 1.07 -2.00
C LEU A 45 16.53 -0.19 -2.19
N VAL A 46 17.20 -1.32 -2.29
CA VAL A 46 16.57 -2.65 -2.32
C VAL A 46 16.63 -3.25 -0.92
N ILE A 47 15.48 -3.47 -0.30
CA ILE A 47 15.35 -4.23 0.94
C ILE A 47 14.92 -5.65 0.61
N ASP A 48 15.86 -6.57 0.65
CA ASP A 48 15.62 -7.97 0.33
C ASP A 48 15.53 -8.83 1.59
N GLN A 49 14.41 -9.52 1.74
CA GLN A 49 14.13 -10.44 2.84
C GLN A 49 14.17 -11.92 2.40
N SER A 50 14.72 -12.20 1.23
CA SER A 50 14.83 -13.56 0.68
C SER A 50 15.73 -14.46 1.52
N ASP A 51 15.51 -15.76 1.40
CA ASP A 51 16.35 -16.77 2.04
C ASP A 51 17.75 -16.82 1.40
N VAL A 52 17.85 -16.43 0.13
CA VAL A 52 19.09 -16.31 -0.65
C VAL A 52 19.20 -14.87 -1.18
N ALA A 53 20.39 -14.28 -1.06
CA ALA A 53 20.64 -12.91 -1.53
C ALA A 53 20.37 -12.75 -3.03
N PRO A 54 19.73 -11.65 -3.46
CA PRO A 54 19.42 -11.42 -4.87
C PRO A 54 20.68 -11.09 -5.65
N MET A 55 20.73 -11.56 -6.89
CA MET A 55 21.78 -11.21 -7.84
C MET A 55 21.27 -10.08 -8.75
N ILE A 56 21.54 -8.84 -8.39
CA ILE A 56 21.21 -7.65 -9.20
C ILE A 56 22.52 -6.99 -9.64
N PRO A 57 22.62 -6.49 -10.89
CA PRO A 57 23.80 -5.75 -11.35
C PRO A 57 24.08 -4.54 -10.44
N ARG A 58 25.36 -4.33 -10.12
CA ARG A 58 25.77 -3.19 -9.30
C ARG A 58 25.63 -1.88 -10.08
N ALA A 59 25.20 -0.83 -9.39
CA ALA A 59 25.18 0.53 -9.89
C ALA A 59 25.66 1.50 -8.79
N PRO A 60 26.23 2.66 -9.13
CA PRO A 60 26.78 3.60 -8.15
C PRO A 60 25.71 4.13 -7.16
N ASN A 61 24.47 4.25 -7.61
CA ASN A 61 23.33 4.77 -6.82
C ASN A 61 22.48 3.66 -6.21
N LEU A 62 22.86 2.37 -6.35
CA LEU A 62 22.14 1.22 -5.81
C LEU A 62 22.75 0.76 -4.48
N THR A 63 21.91 0.68 -3.46
CA THR A 63 22.21 0.00 -2.20
C THR A 63 21.29 -1.20 -2.02
N ILE A 64 21.87 -2.39 -1.81
CA ILE A 64 21.13 -3.63 -1.53
C ILE A 64 21.33 -4.01 -0.07
N MET A 65 20.23 -4.11 0.67
CA MET A 65 20.21 -4.59 2.04
C MET A 65 19.55 -5.96 2.11
N HIS A 66 20.37 -7.00 2.12
CA HIS A 66 19.88 -8.37 2.32
C HIS A 66 19.72 -8.63 3.82
N ARG A 67 18.50 -8.89 4.25
CA ARG A 67 18.12 -9.17 5.64
C ARG A 67 17.03 -10.26 5.65
N PRO A 68 17.42 -11.55 5.62
CA PRO A 68 16.48 -12.66 5.62
C PRO A 68 15.41 -12.52 6.70
N GLY A 69 14.15 -12.70 6.32
CA GLY A 69 13.04 -12.50 7.25
C GLY A 69 11.69 -12.38 6.58
N ARG A 70 10.72 -11.83 7.31
CA ARG A 70 9.35 -11.65 6.84
C ARG A 70 8.76 -10.34 7.34
N GLY A 71 7.91 -9.74 6.50
CA GLY A 71 7.05 -8.62 6.85
C GLY A 71 7.39 -7.35 6.08
N LEU A 72 6.48 -6.95 5.20
CA LEU A 72 6.61 -5.76 4.36
C LEU A 72 6.80 -4.49 5.19
N ALA A 73 6.02 -4.32 6.27
CA ALA A 73 6.17 -3.18 7.18
C ALA A 73 7.58 -3.09 7.81
N ARG A 74 8.18 -4.23 8.16
CA ARG A 74 9.56 -4.28 8.66
C ARG A 74 10.57 -3.88 7.60
N ALA A 75 10.38 -4.33 6.35
CA ALA A 75 11.22 -3.95 5.22
C ALA A 75 11.11 -2.44 4.93
N ARG A 76 9.90 -1.88 4.92
CA ARG A 76 9.68 -0.43 4.76
C ARG A 76 10.32 0.38 5.90
N ASN A 77 10.28 -0.11 7.14
CA ASN A 77 10.96 0.53 8.27
C ASN A 77 12.49 0.51 8.12
N LEU A 78 13.07 -0.56 7.55
CA LEU A 78 14.48 -0.57 7.20
C LEU A 78 14.80 0.49 6.14
N ALA A 79 13.96 0.65 5.13
CA ALA A 79 14.12 1.71 4.15
C ALA A 79 14.02 3.11 4.78
N LEU A 80 13.06 3.34 5.68
CA LEU A 80 12.94 4.58 6.45
C LEU A 80 14.21 4.91 7.26
N ALA A 81 14.84 3.89 7.84
CA ALA A 81 16.04 4.06 8.66
C ALA A 81 17.30 4.35 7.85
N HIS A 82 17.40 3.81 6.61
CA HIS A 82 18.62 3.87 5.81
C HIS A 82 18.58 4.89 4.67
N ALA A 83 17.41 5.31 4.22
CA ALA A 83 17.31 6.41 3.27
C ALA A 83 17.83 7.71 3.89
N THR A 84 18.59 8.48 3.11
CA THR A 84 19.17 9.76 3.51
C THR A 84 18.41 10.97 2.98
N THR A 85 17.51 10.74 2.02
CA THR A 85 16.69 11.78 1.38
C THR A 85 15.44 12.11 2.19
N PRO A 86 14.86 13.32 2.01
CA PRO A 86 13.62 13.71 2.68
C PRO A 86 12.42 12.82 2.34
N TYR A 87 12.37 12.31 1.11
CA TYR A 87 11.25 11.49 0.61
C TYR A 87 11.70 10.10 0.22
N ILE A 88 10.82 9.12 0.39
CA ILE A 88 11.01 7.76 -0.08
C ILE A 88 9.82 7.38 -0.95
N ALA A 89 10.08 6.98 -2.18
CA ALA A 89 9.09 6.48 -3.10
C ALA A 89 9.12 4.95 -3.12
N PHE A 90 8.15 4.34 -2.46
CA PHE A 90 7.96 2.88 -2.45
C PHE A 90 7.26 2.42 -3.73
N CYS A 91 7.84 1.40 -4.36
CA CYS A 91 7.30 0.72 -5.52
C CYS A 91 7.53 -0.79 -5.33
N ASP A 92 6.49 -1.60 -5.47
CA ASP A 92 6.63 -3.05 -5.31
C ASP A 92 7.38 -3.68 -6.50
N ASP A 93 7.97 -4.86 -6.31
CA ASP A 93 8.82 -5.54 -7.31
C ASP A 93 8.05 -6.04 -8.55
N ASP A 94 6.72 -6.07 -8.50
CA ASP A 94 5.82 -6.35 -9.62
C ASP A 94 5.16 -5.07 -10.19
N CYS A 95 5.67 -3.91 -9.84
CA CYS A 95 5.22 -2.63 -10.36
C CYS A 95 6.20 -2.04 -11.36
N ARG A 96 5.67 -1.32 -12.34
CA ARG A 96 6.40 -0.66 -13.42
C ARG A 96 5.98 0.80 -13.50
N PRO A 97 6.72 1.72 -12.84
CA PRO A 97 6.45 3.15 -12.94
C PRO A 97 6.54 3.68 -14.38
N ASP A 98 5.72 4.67 -14.72
CA ASP A 98 5.81 5.36 -16.00
C ASP A 98 7.13 6.16 -16.09
N HIS A 99 7.59 6.45 -17.31
CA HIS A 99 8.88 7.11 -17.56
C HIS A 99 9.08 8.43 -16.80
N ASP A 100 8.01 9.19 -16.59
CA ASP A 100 8.00 10.51 -15.92
C ASP A 100 7.69 10.43 -14.41
N TRP A 101 7.61 9.22 -13.82
CA TRP A 101 7.18 8.99 -12.45
C TRP A 101 7.94 9.82 -11.41
N LEU A 102 9.29 9.85 -11.47
CA LEU A 102 10.11 10.63 -10.54
C LEU A 102 9.91 12.15 -10.72
N THR A 103 9.77 12.61 -11.97
CA THR A 103 9.51 14.01 -12.27
C THR A 103 8.15 14.43 -11.72
N ALA A 104 7.12 13.61 -11.89
CA ALA A 104 5.80 13.85 -11.35
C ALA A 104 5.83 13.92 -9.80
N ILE A 105 6.49 12.96 -9.13
CA ILE A 105 6.65 12.97 -7.67
C ILE A 105 7.34 14.26 -7.22
N THR A 106 8.48 14.59 -7.83
CA THR A 106 9.27 15.77 -7.44
C THR A 106 8.48 17.05 -7.60
N THR A 107 7.72 17.17 -8.70
CA THR A 107 6.87 18.32 -8.96
C THR A 107 5.80 18.48 -7.89
N VAL A 108 5.09 17.40 -7.57
CA VAL A 108 4.02 17.43 -6.57
C VAL A 108 4.57 17.73 -5.18
N MET A 109 5.66 17.07 -4.75
CA MET A 109 6.24 17.29 -3.42
C MET A 109 6.83 18.70 -3.27
N HIS A 110 7.24 19.33 -4.39
CA HIS A 110 7.68 20.72 -4.36
C HIS A 110 6.50 21.71 -4.24
N GLN A 111 5.38 21.40 -4.87
CA GLN A 111 4.14 22.20 -4.79
C GLN A 111 3.42 22.01 -3.44
N HIS A 112 3.57 20.84 -2.82
CA HIS A 112 2.88 20.41 -1.61
C HIS A 112 3.85 19.89 -0.55
N PRO A 113 4.77 20.73 -0.03
CA PRO A 113 5.80 20.30 0.94
C PRO A 113 5.20 19.85 2.29
N GLU A 114 3.94 20.19 2.56
CA GLU A 114 3.19 19.77 3.76
C GLU A 114 2.70 18.32 3.72
N VAL A 115 2.74 17.67 2.54
CA VAL A 115 2.22 16.32 2.38
C VAL A 115 3.12 15.30 3.05
N ALA A 116 2.55 14.52 3.98
CA ALA A 116 3.24 13.45 4.69
C ALA A 116 3.20 12.12 3.95
N LEU A 117 2.07 11.81 3.31
CA LEU A 117 1.87 10.64 2.44
C LEU A 117 1.26 11.07 1.11
N LEU A 118 1.87 10.63 0.02
CA LEU A 118 1.40 10.85 -1.33
C LEU A 118 1.23 9.49 -2.02
N TYR A 119 0.03 9.25 -2.52
CA TYR A 119 -0.31 8.07 -3.31
C TYR A 119 -0.41 8.40 -4.78
N GLY A 120 0.10 7.53 -5.61
CA GLY A 120 -0.04 7.62 -7.06
C GLY A 120 -1.10 6.67 -7.62
N ALA A 121 -1.40 6.86 -8.91
CA ALA A 121 -2.28 5.98 -9.67
C ALA A 121 -1.62 4.61 -9.91
N VAL A 122 -2.43 3.57 -9.83
CA VAL A 122 -2.03 2.17 -10.06
C VAL A 122 -2.94 1.56 -11.11
N TRP A 123 -2.38 1.27 -12.27
CA TRP A 123 -3.07 0.68 -13.41
C TRP A 123 -2.64 -0.78 -13.60
N PRO A 124 -3.45 -1.65 -14.19
CA PRO A 124 -2.98 -2.99 -14.54
C PRO A 124 -1.94 -2.92 -15.66
N SER A 125 -1.01 -3.87 -15.69
CA SER A 125 -0.06 -4.02 -16.78
C SER A 125 -0.71 -4.59 -18.05
N GLY A 126 -0.09 -4.34 -19.22
CA GLY A 126 -0.61 -4.78 -20.52
C GLY A 126 -1.70 -3.87 -21.08
N ALA A 127 -2.30 -4.26 -22.21
CA ALA A 127 -3.29 -3.49 -22.94
C ALA A 127 -4.68 -4.18 -23.01
N ASP A 128 -4.70 -5.52 -22.98
CA ASP A 128 -5.92 -6.31 -23.19
C ASP A 128 -6.58 -6.69 -21.86
N TYR A 129 -7.17 -5.71 -21.19
CA TYR A 129 -7.89 -5.92 -19.95
C TYR A 129 -9.19 -5.11 -19.90
N GLN A 130 -10.10 -5.54 -19.05
CA GLN A 130 -11.35 -4.86 -18.71
C GLN A 130 -11.30 -4.38 -17.27
N LEU A 131 -11.54 -3.09 -17.01
CA LEU A 131 -11.66 -2.55 -15.66
C LEU A 131 -13.06 -2.78 -15.11
N HIS A 132 -13.12 -3.17 -13.85
CA HIS A 132 -14.34 -3.36 -13.09
C HIS A 132 -14.34 -2.45 -11.87
N HIS A 133 -15.43 -1.71 -11.70
CA HIS A 133 -15.63 -0.83 -10.55
C HIS A 133 -16.73 -1.41 -9.67
N HIS A 134 -16.41 -1.63 -8.41
CA HIS A 134 -17.40 -2.02 -7.42
C HIS A 134 -17.61 -0.84 -6.45
N HIS A 135 -18.73 -0.14 -6.64
CA HIS A 135 -19.12 0.98 -5.80
C HIS A 135 -19.85 0.46 -4.56
N THR A 136 -19.37 0.87 -3.39
CA THR A 136 -20.01 0.61 -2.09
C THR A 136 -20.21 1.92 -1.36
N HIS A 137 -21.02 1.95 -0.31
CA HIS A 137 -21.09 3.12 0.58
C HIS A 137 -19.73 3.45 1.23
N ALA A 138 -18.82 2.47 1.28
CA ALA A 138 -17.47 2.64 1.79
C ALA A 138 -16.46 3.02 0.70
N GLY A 139 -16.89 3.27 -0.54
CA GLY A 139 -16.04 3.70 -1.65
C GLY A 139 -16.04 2.77 -2.86
N SER A 140 -15.06 2.92 -3.74
CA SER A 140 -14.95 2.16 -4.97
C SER A 140 -13.65 1.34 -4.96
N THR A 141 -13.79 0.02 -5.03
CA THR A 141 -12.66 -0.86 -5.36
C THR A 141 -12.58 -1.08 -6.86
N VAL A 142 -11.38 -1.11 -7.38
CA VAL A 142 -11.11 -1.32 -8.80
C VAL A 142 -10.28 -2.59 -8.96
N TRP A 143 -10.68 -3.42 -9.90
CA TRP A 143 -9.93 -4.59 -10.33
C TRP A 143 -10.03 -4.75 -11.84
N ALA A 144 -9.16 -5.54 -12.44
CA ALA A 144 -9.14 -5.79 -13.87
C ALA A 144 -9.23 -7.28 -14.17
N SER A 145 -9.81 -7.63 -15.33
CA SER A 145 -9.80 -9.00 -15.86
C SER A 145 -9.29 -9.03 -17.29
N ARG A 146 -8.68 -10.15 -17.66
CA ARG A 146 -8.23 -10.46 -19.02
C ARG A 146 -9.06 -11.58 -19.63
N ARG A 147 -8.99 -11.71 -20.97
CA ARG A 147 -9.73 -12.77 -21.71
C ARG A 147 -9.26 -14.19 -21.35
N ASP A 148 -8.02 -14.35 -20.88
CA ASP A 148 -7.47 -15.62 -20.41
C ASP A 148 -7.94 -16.00 -18.98
N GLY A 149 -8.84 -15.20 -18.39
CA GLY A 149 -9.42 -15.46 -17.08
C GLY A 149 -8.57 -14.96 -15.91
N LEU A 150 -7.41 -14.36 -16.16
CA LEU A 150 -6.60 -13.76 -15.10
C LEU A 150 -7.22 -12.44 -14.62
N VAL A 151 -6.99 -12.14 -13.34
CA VAL A 151 -7.47 -10.93 -12.65
C VAL A 151 -6.31 -10.20 -11.96
N CYS A 152 -6.43 -8.88 -11.86
CA CYS A 152 -5.48 -8.02 -11.17
C CYS A 152 -6.22 -7.11 -10.20
N SER A 153 -5.75 -7.02 -8.97
CA SER A 153 -6.31 -6.17 -7.90
C SER A 153 -5.27 -5.16 -7.39
N ALA A 154 -5.59 -4.48 -6.30
CA ALA A 154 -4.77 -3.40 -5.74
C ALA A 154 -4.52 -2.28 -6.77
N LEU A 155 -5.60 -1.83 -7.42
CA LEU A 155 -5.60 -0.77 -8.42
C LEU A 155 -6.19 0.52 -7.88
N ARG A 156 -5.67 1.65 -8.37
CA ARG A 156 -6.20 3.00 -8.09
C ARG A 156 -6.16 3.84 -9.36
N VAL A 157 -7.30 4.05 -9.98
CA VAL A 157 -7.41 4.68 -11.31
C VAL A 157 -8.28 5.95 -11.30
N ALA A 158 -8.43 6.62 -10.14
CA ALA A 158 -9.18 7.88 -10.09
C ALA A 158 -8.50 8.94 -10.95
N ALA A 159 -9.31 9.73 -11.65
CA ALA A 159 -8.83 10.73 -12.59
C ALA A 159 -8.47 12.07 -11.92
N THR A 160 -8.95 12.33 -10.71
CA THR A 160 -8.79 13.61 -10.01
C THR A 160 -7.91 13.47 -8.77
N PRO A 161 -7.05 14.47 -8.49
CA PRO A 161 -6.33 14.54 -7.23
C PRO A 161 -7.28 14.63 -6.02
N SER A 162 -6.81 14.19 -4.87
CA SER A 162 -7.54 14.37 -3.62
C SER A 162 -6.59 14.65 -2.46
N HIS A 163 -7.04 15.55 -1.57
CA HIS A 163 -6.34 16.01 -0.39
C HIS A 163 -7.15 15.70 0.86
N TYR A 164 -6.48 15.17 1.89
CA TYR A 164 -7.12 14.86 3.16
C TYR A 164 -6.26 15.33 4.32
N THR A 165 -6.89 15.94 5.31
CA THR A 165 -6.28 16.43 6.56
C THR A 165 -6.91 15.80 7.80
N THR A 166 -7.97 15.02 7.60
CA THR A 166 -8.69 14.29 8.63
C THR A 166 -8.97 12.87 8.16
N PRO A 167 -9.13 11.90 9.07
CA PRO A 167 -9.54 10.56 8.70
C PRO A 167 -10.82 10.53 7.87
N VAL A 168 -10.81 9.81 6.76
CA VAL A 168 -11.94 9.63 5.86
C VAL A 168 -12.18 8.13 5.61
N ALA A 169 -13.41 7.76 5.33
CA ALA A 169 -13.76 6.41 4.93
C ALA A 169 -14.15 6.38 3.45
N PRO A 170 -13.73 5.37 2.70
CA PRO A 170 -12.74 4.36 3.09
C PRO A 170 -11.31 4.83 2.74
N LEU A 171 -10.37 4.48 3.60
CA LEU A 171 -8.96 4.86 3.43
C LEU A 171 -8.33 4.25 2.17
N GLU A 172 -8.82 3.10 1.70
CA GLU A 172 -8.39 2.45 0.46
C GLU A 172 -8.64 3.30 -0.79
N CYS A 173 -9.57 4.25 -0.70
CA CYS A 173 -9.81 5.21 -1.78
C CYS A 173 -8.70 6.25 -1.90
N LEU A 174 -7.83 6.38 -0.91
CA LEU A 174 -6.72 7.31 -0.97
C LEU A 174 -5.63 6.76 -1.89
N GLY A 175 -5.28 5.49 -1.78
CA GLY A 175 -4.29 4.86 -2.65
C GLY A 175 -3.91 3.46 -2.20
N GLN A 176 -2.87 2.91 -2.83
CA GLN A 176 -2.35 1.58 -2.58
C GLN A 176 -0.87 1.67 -2.22
N GLY A 177 -0.42 0.83 -1.29
CA GLY A 177 0.96 0.83 -0.78
C GLY A 177 2.04 0.49 -1.82
N ASN A 178 1.65 0.00 -3.00
CA ASN A 178 2.54 -0.28 -4.13
C ASN A 178 2.93 0.96 -4.95
N ASN A 179 2.29 2.13 -4.72
CA ASN A 179 2.69 3.43 -5.25
C ASN A 179 2.54 4.49 -4.15
N LEU A 180 3.44 4.44 -3.18
CA LEU A 180 3.38 5.25 -1.97
C LEU A 180 4.66 6.05 -1.79
N ILE A 181 4.53 7.36 -1.73
CA ILE A 181 5.62 8.28 -1.39
C ILE A 181 5.41 8.79 0.03
N VAL A 182 6.47 8.76 0.83
CA VAL A 182 6.41 9.20 2.23
C VAL A 182 7.39 10.33 2.50
N ALA A 183 6.96 11.36 3.23
CA ALA A 183 7.86 12.28 3.87
C ALA A 183 8.51 11.57 5.07
N ARG A 184 9.81 11.21 4.93
CA ARG A 184 10.53 10.33 5.85
C ARG A 184 10.45 10.81 7.31
N ALA A 185 10.67 12.09 7.54
CA ALA A 185 10.65 12.66 8.88
C ALA A 185 9.25 12.56 9.53
N ALA A 186 8.18 12.84 8.77
CA ALA A 186 6.81 12.74 9.25
C ALA A 186 6.44 11.31 9.66
N VAL A 187 6.80 10.31 8.83
CA VAL A 187 6.53 8.90 9.13
C VAL A 187 7.37 8.41 10.32
N GLN A 188 8.64 8.82 10.43
CA GLN A 188 9.52 8.46 11.56
C GLN A 188 9.02 9.07 12.87
N GLN A 189 8.59 10.32 12.85
CA GLN A 189 8.04 11.01 14.04
C GLN A 189 6.89 10.23 14.68
N TRP A 190 6.06 9.57 13.86
CA TRP A 190 4.91 8.79 14.33
C TRP A 190 5.18 7.28 14.41
N GLY A 191 6.45 6.86 14.40
CA GLY A 191 6.87 5.50 14.73
C GLY A 191 6.94 4.51 13.55
N GLY A 192 6.88 4.98 12.29
CA GLY A 192 7.03 4.13 11.12
C GLY A 192 5.83 3.22 10.86
N PHE A 193 6.02 2.17 10.05
CA PHE A 193 5.00 1.18 9.73
C PHE A 193 4.86 0.14 10.85
N GLN A 194 3.65 -0.33 11.13
CA GLN A 194 3.39 -1.33 12.18
C GLN A 194 3.86 -2.73 11.77
N PRO A 195 4.84 -3.34 12.46
CA PRO A 195 5.44 -4.61 12.04
C PRO A 195 4.50 -5.83 12.09
N TRP A 196 3.33 -5.69 12.70
CA TRP A 196 2.29 -6.71 12.80
C TRP A 196 1.40 -6.79 11.57
N LEU A 197 1.44 -5.76 10.73
CA LEU A 197 0.65 -5.57 9.52
C LEU A 197 1.50 -5.79 8.27
N GLY A 198 0.82 -5.97 7.13
CA GLY A 198 1.45 -6.10 5.83
C GLY A 198 1.78 -7.52 5.42
N ALA A 199 2.11 -7.69 4.15
CA ALA A 199 2.45 -8.98 3.56
C ALA A 199 3.57 -9.68 4.36
N GLY A 200 3.36 -10.96 4.66
CA GLY A 200 4.30 -11.78 5.45
C GLY A 200 4.27 -11.55 6.95
N ALA A 201 3.49 -10.59 7.47
CA ALA A 201 3.26 -10.40 8.89
C ALA A 201 2.05 -11.22 9.39
N TRP A 202 1.83 -11.22 10.71
CA TRP A 202 0.73 -11.98 11.33
C TRP A 202 -0.66 -11.54 10.83
N LEU A 203 -0.87 -10.23 10.63
CA LEU A 203 -2.15 -9.66 10.15
C LEU A 203 -2.21 -9.48 8.63
N GLN A 204 -1.17 -9.85 7.90
CA GLN A 204 -1.11 -10.05 6.45
C GLN A 204 -1.28 -8.83 5.55
N ALA A 205 -1.92 -7.75 5.99
CA ALA A 205 -2.16 -6.53 5.20
C ALA A 205 -2.44 -5.31 6.09
N GLY A 206 -2.67 -4.14 5.49
CA GLY A 206 -3.20 -2.95 6.15
C GLY A 206 -2.14 -2.03 6.77
N GLU A 207 -0.87 -2.22 6.49
CA GLU A 207 0.22 -1.37 6.99
C GLU A 207 0.18 0.04 6.38
N ASP A 208 -0.25 0.15 5.12
CA ASP A 208 -0.46 1.41 4.39
C ASP A 208 -1.72 2.14 4.88
N VAL A 209 -2.79 1.40 5.10
CA VAL A 209 -4.03 1.94 5.65
C VAL A 209 -3.82 2.43 7.10
N GLU A 210 -3.11 1.67 7.91
CA GLU A 210 -2.83 2.02 9.30
C GLU A 210 -1.99 3.29 9.41
N ILE A 211 -0.88 3.40 8.65
CA ILE A 211 -0.05 4.59 8.68
C ILE A 211 -0.82 5.83 8.21
N THR A 212 -1.67 5.68 7.20
CA THR A 212 -2.53 6.75 6.69
C THR A 212 -3.51 7.23 7.77
N LEU A 213 -4.22 6.29 8.40
CA LEU A 213 -5.19 6.61 9.45
C LEU A 213 -4.52 7.28 10.66
N ARG A 214 -3.34 6.80 11.04
CA ARG A 214 -2.55 7.37 12.12
C ARG A 214 -2.12 8.81 11.81
N LEU A 215 -1.53 9.04 10.65
CA LEU A 215 -1.06 10.37 10.25
C LEU A 215 -2.22 11.37 10.12
N LEU A 216 -3.32 10.99 9.48
CA LEU A 216 -4.53 11.81 9.39
C LEU A 216 -5.14 12.11 10.77
N SER A 217 -5.12 11.14 11.70
CA SER A 217 -5.58 11.34 13.08
C SER A 217 -4.70 12.33 13.88
N HIS A 218 -3.51 12.64 13.39
CA HIS A 218 -2.62 13.65 13.95
C HIS A 218 -2.55 14.94 13.12
N GLY A 219 -3.49 15.13 12.19
CA GLY A 219 -3.59 16.33 11.38
C GLY A 219 -2.56 16.43 10.25
N ALA A 220 -1.87 15.34 9.90
CA ALA A 220 -0.97 15.34 8.76
C ALA A 220 -1.77 15.34 7.44
N VAL A 221 -1.15 15.85 6.38
CA VAL A 221 -1.75 15.88 5.03
C VAL A 221 -1.43 14.60 4.29
N CYS A 222 -2.46 13.93 3.77
CA CYS A 222 -2.35 12.80 2.85
C CYS A 222 -2.99 13.15 1.51
N MET A 223 -2.34 12.79 0.42
CA MET A 223 -2.76 13.17 -0.93
C MET A 223 -2.75 11.98 -1.89
N TYR A 224 -3.63 12.01 -2.88
CA TYR A 224 -3.58 11.17 -4.07
C TYR A 224 -3.38 12.05 -5.30
N GLU A 225 -2.45 11.63 -6.19
CA GLU A 225 -2.14 12.34 -7.42
C GLU A 225 -2.15 11.38 -8.63
N PRO A 226 -3.11 11.51 -9.56
CA PRO A 226 -3.24 10.60 -10.71
C PRO A 226 -2.12 10.70 -11.75
N GLN A 227 -1.31 11.76 -11.73
CA GLN A 227 -0.19 11.90 -12.64
C GLN A 227 1.02 11.03 -12.23
N ILE A 228 1.11 10.64 -10.98
CA ILE A 228 2.13 9.72 -10.47
C ILE A 228 1.70 8.29 -10.76
N ARG A 229 2.05 7.78 -11.94
CA ARG A 229 1.50 6.52 -12.45
C ARG A 229 2.50 5.38 -12.42
N LEU A 230 1.98 4.20 -12.12
CA LEU A 230 2.66 2.94 -12.37
C LEU A 230 1.68 1.84 -12.84
N ARG A 231 2.25 0.78 -13.38
CA ARG A 231 1.51 -0.41 -13.81
C ARG A 231 1.84 -1.58 -12.90
N HIS A 232 0.80 -2.25 -12.40
CA HIS A 232 0.88 -3.39 -11.51
C HIS A 232 0.80 -4.69 -12.33
N ASP A 233 1.86 -5.48 -12.30
CA ASP A 233 1.99 -6.75 -13.03
C ASP A 233 1.68 -7.94 -12.12
N ALA A 234 0.56 -7.89 -11.43
CA ALA A 234 0.12 -8.92 -10.49
C ALA A 234 -1.12 -9.69 -11.02
N TRP A 235 -1.02 -10.16 -12.26
CA TRP A 235 -2.05 -11.01 -12.84
C TRP A 235 -2.05 -12.39 -12.18
N GLN A 236 -3.20 -12.83 -11.70
CA GLN A 236 -3.37 -14.07 -10.95
C GLN A 236 -4.70 -14.74 -11.27
N THR A 237 -4.81 -16.03 -10.93
CA THR A 237 -6.09 -16.73 -11.05
C THR A 237 -7.10 -16.20 -10.03
N PRO A 238 -8.43 -16.32 -10.30
CA PRO A 238 -9.46 -15.94 -9.34
C PRO A 238 -9.30 -16.61 -7.97
N ASP A 239 -8.87 -17.87 -7.91
CA ASP A 239 -8.65 -18.59 -6.65
C ASP A 239 -7.47 -18.02 -5.86
N SER A 240 -6.38 -17.66 -6.53
CA SER A 240 -5.24 -16.99 -5.92
C SER A 240 -5.64 -15.60 -5.40
N LEU A 241 -6.43 -14.85 -6.17
CA LEU A 241 -6.96 -13.56 -5.72
C LEU A 241 -7.82 -13.71 -4.47
N MET A 242 -8.70 -14.71 -4.41
CA MET A 242 -9.52 -14.97 -3.22
C MET A 242 -8.67 -15.24 -1.97
N ALA A 243 -7.56 -15.95 -2.09
CA ALA A 243 -6.63 -16.19 -0.97
C ALA A 243 -5.97 -14.88 -0.51
N THR A 244 -5.57 -14.01 -1.45
CA THR A 244 -5.00 -12.69 -1.18
C THR A 244 -6.03 -11.76 -0.51
N GLU A 245 -7.25 -11.70 -1.02
CA GLU A 245 -8.37 -10.93 -0.47
C GLU A 245 -8.71 -11.34 0.97
N HIS A 246 -8.53 -12.61 1.29
CA HIS A 246 -8.69 -13.12 2.65
C HIS A 246 -7.68 -12.47 3.60
N GLY A 247 -6.41 -12.42 3.21
CA GLY A 247 -5.35 -11.74 3.96
C GLY A 247 -5.63 -10.24 4.12
N TYR A 248 -6.07 -9.58 3.06
CA TYR A 248 -6.48 -8.18 3.11
C TYR A 248 -7.63 -7.96 4.11
N SER A 249 -8.63 -8.83 4.10
CA SER A 249 -9.75 -8.75 5.04
C SER A 249 -9.31 -8.85 6.50
N VAL A 250 -8.32 -9.70 6.82
CA VAL A 250 -7.78 -9.82 8.19
C VAL A 250 -7.10 -8.53 8.63
N GLY A 251 -6.18 -7.98 7.83
CA GLY A 251 -5.45 -6.77 8.16
C GLY A 251 -6.35 -5.55 8.27
N MET A 252 -7.22 -5.36 7.29
CA MET A 252 -8.17 -4.26 7.28
C MET A 252 -9.08 -4.26 8.50
N LEU A 253 -9.62 -5.43 8.86
CA LEU A 253 -10.47 -5.55 10.04
C LEU A 253 -9.69 -5.26 11.33
N ALA A 254 -8.46 -5.76 11.45
CA ALA A 254 -7.62 -5.51 12.61
C ALA A 254 -7.32 -4.01 12.81
N VAL A 255 -6.98 -3.29 11.75
CA VAL A 255 -6.75 -1.84 11.78
C VAL A 255 -8.00 -1.12 12.24
N HIS A 256 -9.15 -1.40 11.64
CA HIS A 256 -10.38 -0.69 11.97
C HIS A 256 -10.90 -1.03 13.37
N VAL A 257 -10.77 -2.27 13.84
CA VAL A 257 -11.08 -2.62 15.24
C VAL A 257 -10.18 -1.84 16.20
N TRP A 258 -8.89 -1.81 15.94
CA TRP A 258 -7.93 -1.09 16.76
C TRP A 258 -8.27 0.40 16.88
N TYR A 259 -8.55 1.07 15.76
CA TYR A 259 -8.88 2.50 15.75
C TYR A 259 -10.30 2.81 16.24
N ALA A 260 -11.26 1.92 16.04
CA ALA A 260 -12.60 2.06 16.63
C ALA A 260 -12.55 2.03 18.16
N LEU A 261 -11.69 1.18 18.75
CA LEU A 261 -11.42 1.13 20.18
C LEU A 261 -10.71 2.39 20.70
N LYS A 262 -10.00 3.11 19.82
CA LYS A 262 -9.41 4.43 20.12
C LYS A 262 -10.38 5.60 19.95
N GLY A 263 -11.60 5.35 19.50
CA GLY A 263 -12.62 6.37 19.33
C GLY A 263 -12.67 7.03 17.94
N VAL A 264 -11.99 6.49 16.94
CA VAL A 264 -11.98 7.03 15.58
C VAL A 264 -13.25 6.62 14.83
N ASP A 265 -14.08 7.59 14.47
CA ASP A 265 -15.43 7.35 13.93
C ASP A 265 -15.41 6.65 12.57
N VAL A 266 -14.53 7.04 11.63
CA VAL A 266 -14.43 6.38 10.32
C VAL A 266 -14.11 4.89 10.45
N ALA A 267 -13.38 4.48 11.48
CA ALA A 267 -13.11 3.08 11.74
C ALA A 267 -14.37 2.34 12.22
N ARG A 268 -15.22 3.00 13.03
CA ARG A 268 -16.52 2.46 13.45
C ARG A 268 -17.49 2.31 12.27
N GLU A 269 -17.55 3.33 11.41
CA GLU A 269 -18.37 3.32 10.18
C GLU A 269 -17.98 2.15 9.26
N TYR A 270 -16.68 1.93 9.05
CA TYR A 270 -16.18 0.80 8.28
C TYR A 270 -16.62 -0.55 8.89
N LEU A 271 -16.51 -0.72 10.21
CA LEU A 271 -16.94 -1.93 10.89
C LEU A 271 -18.44 -2.15 10.75
N GLN A 272 -19.26 -1.12 10.89
CA GLN A 272 -20.72 -1.19 10.68
C GLN A 272 -21.05 -1.61 9.24
N PHE A 273 -20.38 -1.00 8.25
CA PHE A 273 -20.53 -1.38 6.86
C PHE A 273 -20.19 -2.87 6.63
N ARG A 274 -19.04 -3.35 7.13
CA ARG A 274 -18.60 -4.74 7.00
C ARG A 274 -19.58 -5.71 7.65
N PHE A 275 -20.10 -5.36 8.83
CA PHE A 275 -21.11 -6.14 9.54
C PHE A 275 -22.44 -6.23 8.79
N ASN A 276 -22.92 -5.11 8.26
CA ASN A 276 -24.15 -5.06 7.48
C ASN A 276 -24.03 -5.86 6.17
N THR A 277 -22.87 -5.79 5.51
CA THR A 277 -22.57 -6.59 4.31
C THR A 277 -22.54 -8.08 4.63
N ALA A 278 -21.94 -8.49 5.74
CA ALA A 278 -21.91 -9.88 6.18
C ALA A 278 -23.30 -10.40 6.48
N LYS A 279 -24.16 -9.63 7.15
CA LYS A 279 -25.58 -10.00 7.40
C LYS A 279 -26.35 -10.23 6.09
N LYS A 280 -26.21 -9.31 5.12
CA LYS A 280 -26.87 -9.46 3.82
C LYS A 280 -26.42 -10.73 3.09
N THR A 281 -25.12 -11.04 3.13
CA THR A 281 -24.56 -12.23 2.48
C THR A 281 -25.02 -13.54 3.14
N ILE A 282 -25.19 -13.55 4.46
CA ILE A 282 -25.70 -14.71 5.21
C ILE A 282 -27.22 -14.88 4.99
N GLY A 283 -27.94 -13.78 4.89
CA GLY A 283 -29.42 -13.79 4.70
C GLY A 283 -29.88 -14.04 3.26
N ALA A 284 -29.02 -13.84 2.27
CA ALA A 284 -29.34 -14.13 0.88
C ALA A 284 -29.30 -15.65 0.64
N ARG A 285 -30.46 -16.30 0.60
CA ARG A 285 -30.66 -17.65 0.04
C ARG A 285 -30.49 -17.56 -1.48
N ASP A 286 -29.29 -17.39 -1.96
CA ASP A 286 -29.00 -17.51 -3.39
C ASP A 286 -28.78 -18.99 -3.71
N GLU A 287 -29.78 -19.61 -4.32
CA GLU A 287 -29.75 -21.02 -4.72
C GLU A 287 -28.73 -21.32 -5.82
N THR A 288 -28.22 -20.30 -6.49
CA THR A 288 -27.26 -20.43 -7.61
C THR A 288 -25.81 -20.54 -7.20
N HIS A 289 -25.45 -20.15 -5.97
CA HIS A 289 -24.08 -20.24 -5.45
C HIS A 289 -24.06 -21.04 -4.15
N ARG A 290 -23.99 -22.34 -4.25
CA ARG A 290 -23.57 -23.26 -3.18
C ARG A 290 -22.12 -22.92 -2.82
N ARG A 291 -21.93 -21.79 -2.12
CA ARG A 291 -20.62 -21.46 -1.51
C ARG A 291 -20.27 -22.60 -0.54
N SER A 292 -19.16 -23.28 -0.82
CA SER A 292 -18.79 -24.45 -0.01
C SER A 292 -18.71 -24.05 1.47
N ARG A 293 -19.05 -24.97 2.37
CA ARG A 293 -18.91 -24.77 3.82
C ARG A 293 -17.51 -24.25 4.18
N THR A 294 -16.49 -24.71 3.47
CA THR A 294 -15.10 -24.26 3.61
C THR A 294 -14.91 -22.76 3.36
N PHE A 295 -15.61 -22.17 2.39
CA PHE A 295 -15.55 -20.72 2.12
C PHE A 295 -16.15 -19.90 3.28
N LEU A 296 -17.28 -20.33 3.82
CA LEU A 296 -17.92 -19.64 4.97
C LEU A 296 -17.06 -19.75 6.23
N TRP A 297 -16.47 -20.92 6.49
CA TRP A 297 -15.53 -21.13 7.58
C TRP A 297 -14.28 -20.26 7.46
N ALA A 298 -13.70 -20.19 6.26
CA ALA A 298 -12.53 -19.35 6.00
C ALA A 298 -12.82 -17.87 6.26
N ARG A 299 -13.97 -17.35 5.81
CA ARG A 299 -14.40 -15.96 6.10
C ARG A 299 -14.65 -15.73 7.60
N GLY A 300 -15.30 -16.66 8.28
CA GLY A 300 -15.53 -16.58 9.71
C GLY A 300 -14.22 -16.54 10.50
N TRP A 301 -13.25 -17.36 10.11
CA TRP A 301 -11.90 -17.38 10.71
C TRP A 301 -11.13 -16.08 10.46
N ALA A 302 -11.20 -15.49 9.23
CA ALA A 302 -10.58 -14.22 8.95
C ALA A 302 -11.17 -13.08 9.79
N LEU A 303 -12.49 -13.06 9.94
CA LEU A 303 -13.16 -12.09 10.80
C LEU A 303 -12.71 -12.23 12.26
N ALA A 304 -12.69 -13.45 12.80
CA ALA A 304 -12.22 -13.71 14.16
C ALA A 304 -10.76 -13.29 14.36
N LYS A 305 -9.87 -13.67 13.43
CA LYS A 305 -8.46 -13.30 13.46
C LYS A 305 -8.25 -11.81 13.39
N GLY A 306 -8.99 -11.10 12.53
CA GLY A 306 -8.92 -9.64 12.40
C GLY A 306 -9.38 -8.94 13.69
N ILE A 307 -10.48 -9.36 14.28
CA ILE A 307 -10.98 -8.82 15.55
C ILE A 307 -9.98 -9.04 16.69
N ILE A 308 -9.50 -10.27 16.87
CA ILE A 308 -8.49 -10.62 17.89
C ILE A 308 -7.23 -9.78 17.66
N GLY A 309 -6.78 -9.66 16.41
CA GLY A 309 -5.63 -8.82 16.05
C GLY A 309 -5.79 -7.37 16.42
N GLY A 310 -6.94 -6.77 16.11
CA GLY A 310 -7.24 -5.37 16.45
C GLY A 310 -7.28 -5.12 17.95
N VAL A 311 -7.91 -6.00 18.72
CA VAL A 311 -7.93 -5.94 20.19
C VAL A 311 -6.51 -6.13 20.76
N SER A 312 -5.73 -7.07 20.22
CA SER A 312 -4.33 -7.27 20.65
C SER A 312 -3.46 -6.05 20.39
N LEU A 313 -3.60 -5.41 19.23
CA LEU A 313 -2.90 -4.15 18.92
C LEU A 313 -3.31 -3.03 19.88
N TRP A 314 -4.58 -2.94 20.22
CA TRP A 314 -5.07 -1.96 21.19
C TRP A 314 -4.46 -2.18 22.58
N LEU A 315 -4.45 -3.42 23.07
CA LEU A 315 -3.86 -3.79 24.37
C LEU A 315 -2.34 -3.51 24.42
N VAL A 316 -1.60 -3.90 23.38
CA VAL A 316 -0.15 -3.64 23.28
C VAL A 316 0.13 -2.13 23.20
N GLY A 317 -0.69 -1.39 22.47
CA GLY A 317 -0.58 0.07 22.39
C GLY A 317 -0.81 0.74 23.75
N TRP A 318 -1.75 0.23 24.55
CA TRP A 318 -2.03 0.73 25.88
C TRP A 318 -0.86 0.50 26.86
N THR A 319 -0.17 -0.64 26.75
CA THR A 319 0.97 -0.99 27.62
C THR A 319 2.29 -0.32 27.20
N LYS A 320 2.48 -0.01 25.92
CA LYS A 320 3.74 0.57 25.37
C LYS A 320 3.69 2.06 25.12
N GLY A 321 2.59 2.74 25.48
CA GLY A 321 2.49 4.21 25.38
C GLY A 321 2.57 4.72 23.93
N PHE A 322 1.90 4.07 22.97
CA PHE A 322 1.73 4.66 21.64
C PHE A 322 1.10 6.05 21.76
N PRO A 323 1.49 7.03 20.91
CA PRO A 323 0.97 8.39 20.98
C PRO A 323 -0.57 8.35 21.07
N LYS A 324 -1.11 9.02 22.09
CA LYS A 324 -2.57 9.17 22.22
C LYS A 324 -3.04 9.99 21.04
N ILE A 325 -4.08 9.52 20.37
CA ILE A 325 -4.81 10.33 19.40
C ILE A 325 -5.49 11.44 20.19
N SER A 326 -5.09 12.68 19.97
CA SER A 326 -5.74 13.87 20.54
C SER A 326 -6.98 14.23 19.75
#